data_fe0bf54e28f52643aece9fb9c264cc22
#
_entry.id   fe0bf54e28f52643aece9fb9c264cc22
#
_cell.length_a   1.000
_cell.length_b   1.000
_cell.length_c   1.000
_cell.angle_alpha   90.00
_cell.angle_beta   90.00
_cell.angle_gamma   90.00
#
_symmetry.space_group_name_H-M   'P 1'
#
loop_
_entity.id
_entity.type
_entity.pdbx_description
1 polymer ?
#
loop_
_entity_poly.entity_id
_entity_poly.type
_entity_poly.pdbx_seq_one_letter_code
_entity_poly.pdbx_strand_id
1 'polypeptide(L)'
;NLIPMLKQIVAINPNIKIMATPWSPPVWMKDNANFIGGSLKPEYYSVYAQYFVKYIQKMKEEGITIDAITPQNEPLHPGNNPSMLMLAEQQADFIKNHLGPAFKAVNSTVKIVVYDHNCNKPEYPIAILNDAEAYPYVDGSAFHLYEGDISALSTVHTAFPNKNIYFTEQYTASTGSFDGDLKWHLKNVIIGSMRNWSKTALEWNLANNAFFGPNTPGGCTTCKGAVTINSSD
;
A
#
# COMPACT_ATOMS: atom_id res chain seq x y z
N ASN A 1 -18.62 -0.24 -6.31
CA ASN A 1 -18.51 1.19 -6.55
C ASN A 1 -17.84 1.89 -5.37
N LEU A 2 -16.51 2.08 -5.48
CA LEU A 2 -15.64 2.62 -4.43
C LEU A 2 -16.05 4.04 -3.99
N ILE A 3 -16.24 4.96 -4.96
CA ILE A 3 -16.53 6.37 -4.66
C ILE A 3 -17.76 6.58 -3.80
N PRO A 4 -18.95 6.01 -4.10
CA PRO A 4 -20.14 6.15 -3.23
C PRO A 4 -19.90 5.64 -1.81
N MET A 5 -19.16 4.54 -1.64
CA MET A 5 -18.84 4.00 -0.32
C MET A 5 -17.90 4.92 0.45
N LEU A 6 -16.85 5.41 -0.18
CA LEU A 6 -15.93 6.36 0.46
C LEU A 6 -16.62 7.66 0.85
N LYS A 7 -17.57 8.17 0.04
CA LYS A 7 -18.37 9.34 0.41
C LYS A 7 -19.18 9.12 1.68
N GLN A 8 -19.77 7.93 1.85
CA GLN A 8 -20.49 7.58 3.08
C GLN A 8 -19.54 7.50 4.27
N ILE A 9 -18.37 6.88 4.12
CA ILE A 9 -17.36 6.78 5.18
C ILE A 9 -16.88 8.18 5.59
N VAL A 10 -16.55 9.04 4.64
CA VAL A 10 -16.11 10.43 4.90
C VAL A 10 -17.22 11.25 5.54
N ALA A 11 -18.50 11.02 5.17
CA ALA A 11 -19.63 11.68 5.81
C ALA A 11 -19.78 11.28 7.29
N ILE A 12 -19.45 10.03 7.65
CA ILE A 12 -19.49 9.55 9.05
C ILE A 12 -18.26 10.07 9.81
N ASN A 13 -17.07 10.02 9.20
CA ASN A 13 -15.83 10.48 9.82
C ASN A 13 -15.03 11.35 8.83
N PRO A 14 -15.21 12.67 8.85
CA PRO A 14 -14.50 13.58 7.94
C PRO A 14 -13.00 13.68 8.21
N ASN A 15 -12.53 13.17 9.35
CA ASN A 15 -11.11 13.20 9.72
C ASN A 15 -10.37 11.90 9.35
N ILE A 16 -11.05 10.93 8.73
CA ILE A 16 -10.41 9.69 8.30
C ILE A 16 -9.27 9.98 7.32
N LYS A 17 -8.16 9.26 7.50
CA LYS A 17 -7.02 9.35 6.59
C LYS A 17 -7.08 8.23 5.57
N ILE A 18 -6.84 8.57 4.31
CA ILE A 18 -6.95 7.63 3.20
C ILE A 18 -5.58 7.48 2.54
N MET A 19 -5.07 6.26 2.55
CA MET A 19 -3.91 5.84 1.77
C MET A 19 -4.39 5.04 0.56
N ALA A 20 -3.86 5.35 -0.62
CA ALA A 20 -4.19 4.65 -1.85
C ALA A 20 -2.97 3.90 -2.39
N THR A 21 -3.19 2.65 -2.81
CA THR A 21 -2.14 1.75 -3.27
C THR A 21 -2.56 1.07 -4.55
N PRO A 22 -1.87 1.28 -5.70
CA PRO A 22 -2.12 0.51 -6.90
C PRO A 22 -1.45 -0.87 -6.83
N TRP A 23 -2.13 -1.87 -7.39
CA TRP A 23 -1.57 -3.22 -7.53
C TRP A 23 -0.95 -3.45 -8.92
N SER A 24 -1.37 -2.68 -9.91
CA SER A 24 -0.80 -2.67 -11.26
C SER A 24 -1.15 -1.36 -11.97
N PRO A 25 -0.25 -0.82 -12.78
CA PRO A 25 -0.61 0.21 -13.74
C PRO A 25 -1.50 -0.37 -14.85
N PRO A 26 -2.08 0.47 -15.72
CA PRO A 26 -2.71 0.01 -16.95
C PRO A 26 -1.78 -0.92 -17.75
N VAL A 27 -2.33 -2.03 -18.26
CA VAL A 27 -1.52 -3.10 -18.87
C VAL A 27 -0.67 -2.66 -20.05
N TRP A 28 -1.11 -1.66 -20.81
CA TRP A 28 -0.36 -1.11 -21.95
C TRP A 28 0.92 -0.37 -21.54
N MET A 29 1.05 0.04 -20.26
CA MET A 29 2.28 0.62 -19.71
C MET A 29 3.30 -0.45 -19.28
N LYS A 30 2.92 -1.73 -19.26
CA LYS A 30 3.76 -2.82 -18.78
C LYS A 30 4.44 -3.57 -19.95
N ASP A 31 5.61 -4.10 -19.66
CA ASP A 31 6.42 -4.85 -20.64
C ASP A 31 5.75 -6.15 -21.12
N ASN A 32 4.94 -6.79 -20.26
CA ASN A 32 4.22 -8.01 -20.55
C ASN A 32 2.77 -7.80 -21.00
N ALA A 33 2.27 -6.57 -21.06
CA ALA A 33 0.89 -6.21 -21.40
C ALA A 33 -0.18 -7.04 -20.64
N ASN A 34 0.10 -7.43 -19.40
CA ASN A 34 -0.76 -8.27 -18.56
C ASN A 34 -0.99 -7.61 -17.18
N PHE A 35 -2.14 -7.93 -16.54
CA PHE A 35 -2.40 -7.50 -15.17
C PHE A 35 -1.49 -8.18 -14.14
N ILE A 36 -1.01 -9.41 -14.42
CA ILE A 36 -0.16 -10.18 -13.52
C ILE A 36 1.30 -10.05 -13.93
N GLY A 37 2.17 -9.72 -12.97
CA GLY A 37 3.61 -9.62 -13.17
C GLY A 37 4.02 -8.51 -14.14
N GLY A 38 5.17 -8.69 -14.79
CA GLY A 38 5.79 -7.67 -15.64
C GLY A 38 6.27 -6.45 -14.87
N SER A 39 6.83 -5.49 -15.58
CA SER A 39 7.35 -4.24 -15.01
C SER A 39 6.83 -3.04 -15.79
N LEU A 40 6.79 -1.88 -15.13
CA LEU A 40 6.48 -0.61 -15.78
C LEU A 40 7.60 -0.25 -16.77
N LYS A 41 7.25 0.03 -18.01
CA LYS A 41 8.21 0.46 -19.03
C LYS A 41 8.71 1.88 -18.71
N PRO A 42 10.03 2.13 -18.77
CA PRO A 42 10.59 3.46 -18.44
C PRO A 42 10.00 4.61 -19.25
N GLU A 43 9.67 4.39 -20.52
CA GLU A 43 9.04 5.41 -21.39
C GLU A 43 7.67 5.87 -20.86
N TYR A 44 7.02 5.12 -19.98
CA TYR A 44 5.74 5.48 -19.38
C TYR A 44 5.84 6.02 -17.95
N TYR A 45 7.03 6.16 -17.38
CA TYR A 45 7.18 6.69 -16.00
C TYR A 45 6.53 8.06 -15.83
N SER A 46 6.77 9.00 -16.75
CA SER A 46 6.13 10.31 -16.70
C SER A 46 4.61 10.24 -16.85
N VAL A 47 4.11 9.38 -17.73
CA VAL A 47 2.67 9.18 -17.94
C VAL A 47 2.02 8.56 -16.70
N TYR A 48 2.67 7.60 -16.07
CA TYR A 48 2.17 6.98 -14.85
C TYR A 48 2.19 7.95 -13.66
N ALA A 49 3.20 8.81 -13.54
CA ALA A 49 3.20 9.87 -12.55
C ALA A 49 1.99 10.83 -12.73
N GLN A 50 1.66 11.19 -13.97
CA GLN A 50 0.46 12.00 -14.28
C GLN A 50 -0.84 11.23 -13.98
N TYR A 51 -0.85 9.91 -14.07
CA TYR A 51 -1.99 9.09 -13.66
C TYR A 51 -2.28 9.25 -12.16
N PHE A 52 -1.26 9.24 -11.29
CA PHE A 52 -1.42 9.53 -9.86
C PHE A 52 -1.94 10.95 -9.61
N VAL A 53 -1.41 11.94 -10.29
CA VAL A 53 -1.89 13.34 -10.19
C VAL A 53 -3.38 13.42 -10.55
N LYS A 54 -3.77 12.83 -11.68
CA LYS A 54 -5.17 12.78 -12.11
C LYS A 54 -6.07 12.05 -11.12
N TYR A 55 -5.62 10.90 -10.61
CA TYR A 55 -6.37 10.13 -9.62
C TYR A 55 -6.67 10.99 -8.39
N ILE A 56 -5.65 11.61 -7.82
CA ILE A 56 -5.79 12.46 -6.63
C ILE A 56 -6.73 13.64 -6.89
N GLN A 57 -6.59 14.30 -8.04
CA GLN A 57 -7.46 15.42 -8.43
C GLN A 57 -8.92 14.97 -8.57
N LYS A 58 -9.16 13.84 -9.25
CA LYS A 58 -10.52 13.30 -9.44
C LYS A 58 -11.16 12.83 -8.14
N MET A 59 -10.41 12.22 -7.25
CA MET A 59 -10.91 11.87 -5.92
C MET A 59 -11.28 13.12 -5.12
N LYS A 60 -10.47 14.17 -5.20
CA LYS A 60 -10.75 15.46 -4.55
C LYS A 60 -12.00 16.14 -5.12
N GLU A 61 -12.22 16.11 -6.45
CA GLU A 61 -13.45 16.59 -7.09
C GLU A 61 -14.70 15.86 -6.58
N GLU A 62 -14.56 14.58 -6.20
CA GLU A 62 -15.61 13.79 -5.57
C GLU A 62 -15.75 14.02 -4.05
N GLY A 63 -14.99 14.95 -3.47
CA GLY A 63 -15.00 15.24 -2.04
C GLY A 63 -14.19 14.25 -1.19
N ILE A 64 -13.31 13.45 -1.79
CA ILE A 64 -12.48 12.44 -1.13
C ILE A 64 -11.03 12.90 -1.16
N THR A 65 -10.45 13.17 0.01
CA THR A 65 -9.04 13.55 0.13
C THR A 65 -8.17 12.30 0.27
N ILE A 66 -7.22 12.13 -0.64
CA ILE A 66 -6.16 11.12 -0.50
C ILE A 66 -5.02 11.77 0.29
N ASP A 67 -4.63 11.18 1.42
CA ASP A 67 -3.58 11.71 2.29
C ASP A 67 -2.20 11.14 1.95
N ALA A 68 -2.14 9.89 1.47
CA ALA A 68 -0.90 9.23 1.09
C ALA A 68 -1.12 8.25 -0.06
N ILE A 69 -0.05 7.95 -0.78
CA ILE A 69 0.00 6.87 -1.78
C ILE A 69 1.24 6.01 -1.57
N THR A 70 1.16 4.75 -1.99
CA THR A 70 2.35 3.96 -2.31
C THR A 70 2.46 3.82 -3.82
N PRO A 71 3.68 3.80 -4.42
CA PRO A 71 3.83 3.63 -5.87
C PRO A 71 3.37 2.27 -6.38
N GLN A 72 3.50 1.22 -5.56
CA GLN A 72 3.14 -0.16 -5.89
C GLN A 72 2.94 -0.99 -4.64
N ASN A 73 1.82 -1.74 -4.57
CA ASN A 73 1.63 -2.81 -3.60
C ASN A 73 2.57 -3.98 -3.90
N GLU A 74 3.23 -4.49 -2.87
CA GLU A 74 4.09 -5.68 -2.91
C GLU A 74 5.02 -5.74 -4.14
N PRO A 75 5.91 -4.77 -4.30
CA PRO A 75 6.68 -4.59 -5.53
C PRO A 75 7.61 -5.76 -5.87
N LEU A 76 7.89 -6.66 -4.92
CA LEU A 76 8.70 -7.87 -5.14
C LEU A 76 7.86 -9.15 -5.26
N HIS A 77 6.53 -9.05 -5.29
CA HIS A 77 5.62 -10.20 -5.43
C HIS A 77 4.79 -10.11 -6.72
N PRO A 78 5.36 -10.47 -7.88
CA PRO A 78 4.68 -10.38 -9.18
C PRO A 78 3.64 -11.48 -9.41
N GLY A 79 3.30 -12.27 -8.39
CA GLY A 79 2.34 -13.37 -8.47
C GLY A 79 0.90 -13.01 -8.14
N ASN A 80 0.64 -11.86 -7.52
CA ASN A 80 -0.72 -11.40 -7.25
C ASN A 80 -1.50 -11.09 -8.52
N ASN A 81 -2.81 -11.09 -8.45
CA ASN A 81 -3.70 -10.69 -9.53
C ASN A 81 -4.61 -9.52 -9.08
N PRO A 82 -4.33 -8.27 -9.47
CA PRO A 82 -3.21 -7.81 -10.32
C PRO A 82 -1.87 -7.68 -9.56
N SER A 83 -0.77 -7.47 -10.29
CA SER A 83 0.56 -7.24 -9.69
C SER A 83 1.53 -6.59 -10.69
N MET A 84 2.66 -6.09 -10.18
CA MET A 84 3.77 -5.60 -10.98
C MET A 84 5.08 -5.75 -10.19
N LEU A 85 6.14 -6.22 -10.83
CA LEU A 85 7.48 -6.18 -10.28
C LEU A 85 8.05 -4.76 -10.40
N MET A 86 8.56 -4.24 -9.29
CA MET A 86 9.26 -2.95 -9.27
C MET A 86 10.44 -3.05 -8.30
N LEU A 87 11.66 -3.02 -8.80
CA LEU A 87 12.85 -3.08 -7.97
C LEU A 87 13.09 -1.74 -7.24
N ALA A 88 13.90 -1.76 -6.18
CA ALA A 88 14.15 -0.55 -5.36
C ALA A 88 14.71 0.61 -6.18
N GLU A 89 15.66 0.33 -7.07
CA GLU A 89 16.24 1.33 -7.97
C GLU A 89 15.22 1.88 -8.98
N GLN A 90 14.29 1.05 -9.45
CA GLN A 90 13.22 1.49 -10.34
C GLN A 90 12.21 2.39 -9.60
N GLN A 91 11.88 2.04 -8.35
CA GLN A 91 10.99 2.85 -7.53
C GLN A 91 11.66 4.18 -7.15
N ALA A 92 12.96 4.18 -6.82
CA ALA A 92 13.73 5.39 -6.57
C ALA A 92 13.77 6.31 -7.81
N ASP A 93 14.05 5.76 -8.98
CA ASP A 93 14.07 6.49 -10.26
C ASP A 93 12.68 7.08 -10.58
N PHE A 94 11.64 6.28 -10.46
CA PHE A 94 10.26 6.73 -10.66
C PHE A 94 9.90 7.89 -9.72
N ILE A 95 10.29 7.83 -8.44
CA ILE A 95 10.00 8.87 -7.46
C ILE A 95 10.78 10.14 -7.76
N LYS A 96 12.10 10.07 -7.92
CA LYS A 96 12.95 11.26 -8.04
C LYS A 96 12.77 12.00 -9.36
N ASN A 97 12.60 11.28 -10.46
CA ASN A 97 12.57 11.87 -11.80
C ASN A 97 11.16 12.12 -12.34
N HIS A 98 10.11 11.49 -11.76
CA HIS A 98 8.77 11.57 -12.32
C HIS A 98 7.70 11.90 -11.27
N LEU A 99 7.46 11.05 -10.27
CA LEU A 99 6.32 11.20 -9.34
C LEU A 99 6.49 12.40 -8.40
N GLY A 100 7.66 12.55 -7.78
CA GLY A 100 7.97 13.66 -6.89
C GLY A 100 7.90 15.02 -7.60
N PRO A 101 8.56 15.20 -8.73
CA PRO A 101 8.41 16.42 -9.55
C PRO A 101 6.98 16.69 -10.00
N ALA A 102 6.21 15.65 -10.40
CA ALA A 102 4.81 15.81 -10.79
C ALA A 102 3.93 16.30 -9.63
N PHE A 103 4.13 15.74 -8.42
CA PHE A 103 3.42 16.19 -7.22
C PHE A 103 3.80 17.63 -6.83
N LYS A 104 5.08 17.95 -6.90
CA LYS A 104 5.58 19.31 -6.65
C LYS A 104 4.98 20.32 -7.62
N ALA A 105 4.89 19.99 -8.90
CA ALA A 105 4.34 20.87 -9.93
C ALA A 105 2.88 21.27 -9.70
N VAL A 106 2.10 20.42 -9.02
CA VAL A 106 0.69 20.70 -8.68
C VAL A 106 0.51 21.09 -7.20
N ASN A 107 1.59 21.37 -6.48
CA ASN A 107 1.59 21.67 -5.05
C ASN A 107 0.81 20.61 -4.23
N SER A 108 0.96 19.35 -4.57
CA SER A 108 0.32 18.24 -3.84
C SER A 108 0.92 18.11 -2.43
N THR A 109 0.05 17.92 -1.44
CA THR A 109 0.43 17.59 -0.06
C THR A 109 0.34 16.09 0.22
N VAL A 110 0.00 15.29 -0.78
CA VAL A 110 -0.11 13.83 -0.67
C VAL A 110 1.26 13.23 -0.42
N LYS A 111 1.36 12.40 0.59
CA LYS A 111 2.60 11.74 0.99
C LYS A 111 2.93 10.60 0.06
N ILE A 112 4.20 10.43 -0.28
CA ILE A 112 4.71 9.26 -0.99
C ILE A 112 5.34 8.34 0.05
N VAL A 113 4.80 7.12 0.16
CA VAL A 113 5.27 6.08 1.07
C VAL A 113 5.81 4.92 0.24
N VAL A 114 7.05 4.51 0.49
CA VAL A 114 7.74 3.52 -0.34
C VAL A 114 7.59 2.11 0.17
N TYR A 115 7.95 1.13 -0.65
CA TYR A 115 8.00 -0.29 -0.36
C TYR A 115 6.63 -0.95 -0.36
N ASP A 116 5.88 -0.88 0.77
CA ASP A 116 4.53 -1.49 0.89
C ASP A 116 4.56 -3.01 0.70
N HIS A 117 5.45 -3.70 1.46
CA HIS A 117 5.71 -5.12 1.34
C HIS A 117 6.24 -5.74 2.65
N ASN A 118 6.56 -7.04 2.59
CA ASN A 118 6.95 -7.88 3.71
C ASN A 118 8.19 -7.42 4.48
N CYS A 119 8.21 -7.74 5.78
CA CYS A 119 9.30 -7.39 6.69
C CYS A 119 10.64 -8.09 6.40
N ASN A 120 10.72 -9.01 5.42
CA ASN A 120 11.93 -9.77 5.09
C ASN A 120 12.94 -9.00 4.24
N LYS A 121 12.61 -7.78 3.73
CA LYS A 121 13.46 -7.00 2.83
C LYS A 121 13.59 -5.52 3.24
N PRO A 122 14.01 -5.21 4.50
CA PRO A 122 14.18 -3.82 4.94
C PRO A 122 15.22 -3.04 4.12
N GLU A 123 16.13 -3.73 3.43
CA GLU A 123 17.09 -3.12 2.51
C GLU A 123 16.46 -2.42 1.31
N TYR A 124 15.25 -2.80 0.90
CA TYR A 124 14.56 -2.16 -0.20
C TYR A 124 14.22 -0.68 0.09
N PRO A 125 13.45 -0.35 1.16
CA PRO A 125 13.20 1.05 1.50
C PRO A 125 14.49 1.79 1.90
N ILE A 126 15.47 1.12 2.51
CA ILE A 126 16.78 1.71 2.83
C ILE A 126 17.50 2.15 1.56
N ALA A 127 17.48 1.34 0.50
CA ALA A 127 18.10 1.70 -0.78
C ALA A 127 17.47 2.96 -1.39
N ILE A 128 16.14 3.08 -1.35
CA ILE A 128 15.44 4.27 -1.84
C ILE A 128 15.77 5.51 -0.99
N LEU A 129 15.79 5.36 0.34
CA LEU A 129 16.05 6.45 1.26
C LEU A 129 17.54 6.89 1.26
N ASN A 130 18.45 6.04 0.80
CA ASN A 130 19.85 6.39 0.55
C ASN A 130 20.05 7.20 -0.74
N ASP A 131 19.07 7.18 -1.67
CA ASP A 131 19.12 8.03 -2.86
C ASP A 131 18.79 9.48 -2.47
N ALA A 132 19.81 10.35 -2.49
CA ALA A 132 19.68 11.75 -2.06
C ALA A 132 18.68 12.57 -2.88
N GLU A 133 18.37 12.16 -4.11
CA GLU A 133 17.41 12.84 -4.97
C GLU A 133 15.98 12.32 -4.75
N ALA A 134 15.81 11.04 -4.39
CA ALA A 134 14.52 10.47 -4.03
C ALA A 134 14.09 10.86 -2.60
N TYR A 135 15.04 10.90 -1.66
CA TYR A 135 14.79 11.13 -0.24
C TYR A 135 13.86 12.31 0.07
N PRO A 136 14.01 13.51 -0.55
CA PRO A 136 13.15 14.66 -0.22
C PRO A 136 11.67 14.45 -0.53
N TYR A 137 11.33 13.57 -1.45
CA TYR A 137 9.96 13.28 -1.85
C TYR A 137 9.27 12.21 -1.01
N VAL A 138 10.06 11.38 -0.28
CA VAL A 138 9.55 10.25 0.47
C VAL A 138 9.17 10.66 1.90
N ASP A 139 7.93 10.38 2.31
CA ASP A 139 7.47 10.58 3.69
C ASP A 139 7.92 9.44 4.61
N GLY A 140 7.90 8.21 4.14
CA GLY A 140 8.24 7.04 4.93
C GLY A 140 8.14 5.72 4.17
N SER A 141 8.16 4.62 4.91
CA SER A 141 8.13 3.25 4.39
C SER A 141 6.96 2.46 4.96
N ALA A 142 6.34 1.63 4.13
CA ALA A 142 5.21 0.79 4.49
C ALA A 142 5.58 -0.70 4.51
N PHE A 143 4.96 -1.45 5.43
CA PHE A 143 5.28 -2.84 5.68
C PHE A 143 4.05 -3.74 5.80
N HIS A 144 4.22 -5.00 5.37
CA HIS A 144 3.35 -6.16 5.60
C HIS A 144 4.10 -7.20 6.42
N LEU A 145 3.40 -8.17 7.02
CA LEU A 145 4.04 -9.18 7.87
C LEU A 145 3.67 -10.61 7.45
N TYR A 146 3.63 -10.90 6.16
CA TYR A 146 3.50 -12.26 5.65
C TYR A 146 4.83 -13.02 5.69
N GLU A 147 5.95 -12.27 5.64
CA GLU A 147 7.31 -12.80 5.76
C GLU A 147 8.20 -11.84 6.56
N GLY A 148 9.20 -12.40 7.23
CA GLY A 148 10.16 -11.63 8.03
C GLY A 148 9.69 -11.44 9.47
N ASP A 149 10.25 -10.43 10.14
CA ASP A 149 9.98 -10.09 11.53
C ASP A 149 9.64 -8.60 11.66
N ILE A 150 8.71 -8.29 12.55
CA ILE A 150 8.20 -6.91 12.74
C ILE A 150 9.31 -5.92 13.14
N SER A 151 10.43 -6.38 13.69
CA SER A 151 11.59 -5.54 14.01
C SER A 151 12.27 -4.91 12.78
N ALA A 152 11.97 -5.38 11.56
CA ALA A 152 12.43 -4.75 10.33
C ALA A 152 12.02 -3.27 10.23
N LEU A 153 10.87 -2.91 10.81
CA LEU A 153 10.42 -1.53 10.92
C LEU A 153 11.42 -0.67 11.70
N SER A 154 11.90 -1.20 12.84
CA SER A 154 12.93 -0.53 13.65
C SER A 154 14.28 -0.45 12.94
N THR A 155 14.62 -1.43 12.10
CA THR A 155 15.82 -1.40 11.27
C THR A 155 15.82 -0.19 10.34
N VAL A 156 14.70 0.04 9.64
CA VAL A 156 14.55 1.20 8.73
C VAL A 156 14.48 2.51 9.52
N HIS A 157 13.73 2.55 10.63
CA HIS A 157 13.65 3.74 11.48
C HIS A 157 15.02 4.13 12.05
N THR A 158 15.83 3.17 12.47
CA THR A 158 17.17 3.45 13.00
C THR A 158 18.09 4.05 11.93
N ALA A 159 17.99 3.58 10.69
CA ALA A 159 18.74 4.12 9.56
C ALA A 159 18.25 5.53 9.16
N PHE A 160 16.95 5.79 9.28
CA PHE A 160 16.32 7.04 8.85
C PHE A 160 15.30 7.54 9.87
N PRO A 161 15.73 8.04 11.05
CA PRO A 161 14.83 8.38 12.17
C PRO A 161 13.87 9.54 11.88
N ASN A 162 14.13 10.32 10.84
CA ASN A 162 13.27 11.41 10.39
C ASN A 162 12.21 10.99 9.38
N LYS A 163 12.18 9.70 9.00
CA LYS A 163 11.16 9.13 8.08
C LYS A 163 10.13 8.33 8.86
N ASN A 164 8.91 8.43 8.40
CA ASN A 164 7.80 7.72 9.03
C ASN A 164 7.81 6.23 8.68
N ILE A 165 7.23 5.42 9.56
CA ILE A 165 7.01 4.00 9.35
C ILE A 165 5.50 3.76 9.40
N TYR A 166 5.01 2.90 8.49
CA TYR A 166 3.62 2.51 8.37
C TYR A 166 3.50 0.99 8.31
N PHE A 167 2.53 0.42 8.98
CA PHE A 167 2.12 -0.96 8.78
C PHE A 167 0.80 -0.93 7.99
N THR A 168 0.81 -1.49 6.78
CA THR A 168 -0.24 -1.22 5.79
C THR A 168 -1.06 -2.43 5.39
N GLU A 169 -0.62 -3.65 5.73
CA GLU A 169 -1.41 -4.83 5.41
C GLU A 169 -1.06 -6.06 6.25
N GLN A 170 -2.11 -6.73 6.72
CA GLN A 170 -2.11 -8.10 7.20
C GLN A 170 -3.52 -8.67 7.09
N TYR A 171 -3.69 -9.91 6.63
CA TYR A 171 -4.98 -10.58 6.66
C TYR A 171 -5.05 -11.66 7.74
N THR A 172 -6.27 -12.05 8.10
CA THR A 172 -6.55 -13.23 8.91
C THR A 172 -7.11 -14.34 8.04
N ALA A 173 -6.48 -15.52 8.06
CA ALA A 173 -6.94 -16.68 7.28
C ALA A 173 -8.16 -17.35 7.91
N SER A 174 -9.09 -17.82 7.08
CA SER A 174 -10.27 -18.59 7.55
C SER A 174 -9.92 -19.96 8.13
N THR A 175 -8.72 -20.45 7.82
CA THR A 175 -8.21 -21.76 8.30
C THR A 175 -7.57 -21.71 9.69
N GLY A 176 -7.37 -20.51 10.26
CA GLY A 176 -6.85 -20.30 11.59
C GLY A 176 -7.89 -20.51 12.69
N SER A 177 -7.45 -20.37 13.94
CA SER A 177 -8.33 -20.39 15.12
C SER A 177 -8.49 -18.98 15.69
N PHE A 178 -9.67 -18.65 16.18
CA PHE A 178 -9.92 -17.32 16.76
C PHE A 178 -8.92 -16.95 17.86
N ASP A 179 -8.67 -17.86 18.80
CA ASP A 179 -7.75 -17.62 19.91
C ASP A 179 -6.30 -17.44 19.44
N GLY A 180 -5.85 -18.28 18.51
CA GLY A 180 -4.51 -18.18 17.94
C GLY A 180 -4.31 -16.91 17.11
N ASP A 181 -5.25 -16.64 16.22
CA ASP A 181 -5.20 -15.47 15.32
C ASP A 181 -5.26 -14.17 16.12
N LEU A 182 -6.17 -14.07 17.11
CA LEU A 182 -6.31 -12.89 17.96
C LEU A 182 -5.02 -12.60 18.73
N LYS A 183 -4.45 -13.62 19.38
CA LYS A 183 -3.19 -13.49 20.12
C LYS A 183 -2.04 -13.06 19.21
N TRP A 184 -1.94 -13.68 18.03
CA TRP A 184 -0.90 -13.37 17.08
C TRP A 184 -1.00 -11.94 16.55
N HIS A 185 -2.22 -11.52 16.15
CA HIS A 185 -2.47 -10.17 15.64
C HIS A 185 -2.19 -9.10 16.70
N LEU A 186 -2.73 -9.27 17.91
CA LEU A 186 -2.47 -8.32 18.99
C LEU A 186 -0.97 -8.19 19.28
N LYS A 187 -0.26 -9.31 19.33
CA LYS A 187 1.18 -9.32 19.64
C LYS A 187 2.01 -8.72 18.52
N ASN A 188 1.84 -9.21 17.29
CA ASN A 188 2.77 -8.94 16.19
C ASN A 188 2.32 -7.75 15.34
N VAL A 189 1.03 -7.60 15.08
CA VAL A 189 0.52 -6.51 14.24
C VAL A 189 0.24 -5.27 15.08
N ILE A 190 -0.73 -5.32 16.01
CA ILE A 190 -1.16 -4.10 16.71
C ILE A 190 -0.05 -3.58 17.65
N ILE A 191 0.40 -4.40 18.60
CA ILE A 191 1.43 -3.99 19.57
C ILE A 191 2.80 -3.97 18.90
N GLY A 192 3.09 -4.98 18.08
CA GLY A 192 4.39 -5.14 17.42
C GLY A 192 4.71 -3.97 16.51
N SER A 193 3.79 -3.56 15.64
CA SER A 193 4.03 -2.44 14.73
C SER A 193 4.23 -1.12 15.50
N MET A 194 3.39 -0.85 16.52
CA MET A 194 3.51 0.38 17.32
C MET A 194 4.82 0.43 18.11
N ARG A 195 5.28 -0.70 18.67
CA ARG A 195 6.59 -0.79 19.33
C ARG A 195 7.76 -0.63 18.38
N ASN A 196 7.54 -0.86 17.10
CA ASN A 196 8.54 -0.69 16.03
C ASN A 196 8.27 0.57 15.19
N TRP A 197 7.79 1.66 15.82
CA TRP A 197 7.69 3.00 15.27
C TRP A 197 6.58 3.22 14.22
N SER A 198 5.72 2.25 13.98
CA SER A 198 4.64 2.42 13.01
C SER A 198 3.60 3.42 13.49
N LYS A 199 3.09 4.22 12.56
CA LYS A 199 1.99 5.16 12.77
C LYS A 199 0.62 4.55 12.48
N THR A 200 0.59 3.37 11.85
CA THR A 200 -0.62 2.67 11.45
C THR A 200 -0.50 1.19 11.72
N ALA A 201 -1.65 0.52 11.85
CA ALA A 201 -1.78 -0.92 11.78
C ALA A 201 -3.04 -1.18 10.94
N LEU A 202 -2.87 -1.32 9.62
CA LEU A 202 -3.95 -1.55 8.67
C LEU A 202 -4.08 -3.04 8.38
N GLU A 203 -5.33 -3.49 8.37
CA GLU A 203 -5.68 -4.86 8.06
C GLU A 203 -6.16 -4.97 6.60
N TRP A 204 -5.95 -6.13 6.01
CA TRP A 204 -6.52 -6.49 4.72
C TRP A 204 -7.95 -6.94 4.90
N ASN A 205 -8.85 -6.34 4.12
CA ASN A 205 -10.25 -6.68 3.97
C ASN A 205 -11.16 -6.15 5.10
N LEU A 206 -11.89 -5.09 4.79
CA LEU A 206 -12.84 -4.47 5.70
C LEU A 206 -14.04 -5.37 6.00
N ALA A 207 -14.64 -5.94 4.94
CA ALA A 207 -15.87 -6.73 5.07
C ALA A 207 -15.99 -7.77 3.95
N ASN A 208 -16.54 -8.92 4.26
CA ASN A 208 -16.95 -9.94 3.29
C ASN A 208 -18.18 -10.70 3.78
N ASN A 209 -18.73 -11.55 2.91
CA ASN A 209 -19.81 -12.45 3.28
C ASN A 209 -19.30 -13.68 4.06
N ALA A 210 -20.22 -14.55 4.50
CA ALA A 210 -19.89 -15.76 5.25
C ALA A 210 -19.01 -16.78 4.48
N PHE A 211 -18.84 -16.59 3.16
CA PHE A 211 -18.01 -17.42 2.28
C PHE A 211 -16.73 -16.69 1.83
N PHE A 212 -16.36 -15.63 2.54
CA PHE A 212 -15.16 -14.79 2.28
C PHE A 212 -15.16 -14.09 0.91
N GLY A 213 -16.32 -13.91 0.31
CA GLY A 213 -16.52 -13.17 -0.94
C GLY A 213 -17.09 -11.74 -0.70
N PRO A 214 -17.23 -10.96 -1.79
CA PRO A 214 -16.84 -11.30 -3.16
C PRO A 214 -15.32 -11.25 -3.38
N ASN A 215 -14.82 -12.10 -4.26
CA ASN A 215 -13.45 -12.07 -4.73
C ASN A 215 -13.40 -12.21 -6.27
N THR A 216 -12.35 -11.68 -6.87
CA THR A 216 -12.09 -11.86 -8.31
C THR A 216 -11.39 -13.21 -8.56
N PRO A 217 -11.46 -13.77 -9.77
CA PRO A 217 -10.65 -14.93 -10.12
C PRO A 217 -9.16 -14.68 -9.83
N GLY A 218 -8.53 -15.58 -9.06
CA GLY A 218 -7.16 -15.44 -8.58
C GLY A 218 -7.00 -14.61 -7.30
N GLY A 219 -8.08 -14.01 -6.78
CA GLY A 219 -8.08 -13.32 -5.50
C GLY A 219 -8.16 -14.28 -4.31
N CYS A 220 -7.96 -13.74 -3.11
CA CYS A 220 -7.99 -14.54 -1.87
C CYS A 220 -9.39 -15.08 -1.60
N THR A 221 -9.52 -16.39 -1.47
CA THR A 221 -10.77 -17.10 -1.14
C THR A 221 -10.87 -17.48 0.34
N THR A 222 -9.86 -17.17 1.14
CA THR A 222 -9.76 -17.52 2.57
C THR A 222 -9.49 -16.33 3.48
N CYS A 223 -9.38 -15.12 2.93
CA CYS A 223 -9.14 -13.91 3.71
C CYS A 223 -10.43 -13.46 4.42
N LYS A 224 -10.40 -13.43 5.74
CA LYS A 224 -11.51 -12.91 6.56
C LYS A 224 -11.55 -11.38 6.48
N GLY A 225 -12.74 -10.81 6.43
CA GLY A 225 -12.96 -9.39 6.69
C GLY A 225 -13.05 -9.11 8.19
N ALA A 226 -12.83 -7.85 8.57
CA ALA A 226 -13.07 -7.40 9.93
C ALA A 226 -14.55 -7.55 10.33
N VAL A 227 -15.45 -7.47 9.35
CA VAL A 227 -16.90 -7.65 9.51
C VAL A 227 -17.39 -8.69 8.51
N THR A 228 -18.26 -9.61 8.96
CA THR A 228 -19.01 -10.50 8.08
C THR A 228 -20.41 -9.92 7.85
N ILE A 229 -20.79 -9.72 6.60
CA ILE A 229 -22.10 -9.22 6.20
C ILE A 229 -22.91 -10.40 5.65
N ASN A 230 -24.03 -10.71 6.27
CA ASN A 230 -24.97 -11.70 5.77
C ASN A 230 -25.96 -11.05 4.80
N SER A 231 -26.31 -11.76 3.73
CA SER A 231 -27.25 -11.25 2.71
C SER A 231 -28.69 -11.13 3.20
N SER A 232 -28.97 -11.58 4.41
CA SER A 232 -30.28 -11.50 5.07
C SER A 232 -30.40 -10.31 6.04
N ASP A 233 -29.32 -9.56 6.22
CA ASP A 233 -29.25 -8.34 7.05
C ASP A 233 -29.17 -7.10 6.11
#